data_7f47bb63214822bd3acbaf65f37baaed
#
_entry.id   7f47bb63214822bd3acbaf65f37baaed
#
_cell.length_a   1.000
_cell.length_b   1.000
_cell.length_c   1.000
_cell.angle_alpha   90.00
_cell.angle_beta   90.00
_cell.angle_gamma   90.00
#
_symmetry.space_group_name_H-M   'P 1'
#
loop_
_entity.id
_entity.type
_entity.pdbx_description
1 polymer ?
#
loop_
_entity_poly.entity_id
_entity_poly.type
_entity_poly.pdbx_seq_one_letter_code
_entity_poly.pdbx_strand_id
1 'polypeptide(L)'
;GRNGAGKTSLLRAIAGLLEPRAGDIRLRLHNGDIVAAGEERGAFVGWVGHLDGIKPQLTPLEHLKFQTNYMGGSGDKDAPLSACGLAPYRDLPAQYLSAGQRRRLAFARLICSDRPLWLLDEPFSALDGEGKNFIRTLIERHCAEGGIVVAATHEPLGITGAALELC
;
A
#
# COMPACT_ATOMS: atom_id res chain seq x y z
N GLY A 1 3.59 18.27 2.88
CA GLY A 1 4.87 18.97 2.63
C GLY A 1 5.21 19.05 1.16
N ARG A 2 6.14 19.95 0.78
CA ARG A 2 6.57 20.21 -0.60
C ARG A 2 7.23 19.00 -1.27
N ASN A 3 7.34 19.02 -2.61
CA ASN A 3 8.15 18.02 -3.32
C ASN A 3 9.62 18.14 -2.87
N GLY A 4 10.27 17.01 -2.60
CA GLY A 4 11.63 17.00 -2.06
C GLY A 4 11.75 17.10 -0.53
N ALA A 5 10.67 17.32 0.22
CA ALA A 5 10.69 17.39 1.69
C ALA A 5 11.01 16.06 2.41
N GLY A 6 11.35 15.00 1.68
CA GLY A 6 11.73 13.71 2.28
C GLY A 6 10.59 12.75 2.58
N LYS A 7 9.36 13.00 2.10
CA LYS A 7 8.19 12.12 2.34
C LYS A 7 8.46 10.65 1.99
N THR A 8 8.90 10.38 0.76
CA THR A 8 9.25 9.03 0.31
C THR A 8 10.42 8.44 1.11
N SER A 9 11.39 9.27 1.51
CA SER A 9 12.52 8.83 2.34
C SER A 9 12.04 8.40 3.73
N LEU A 10 11.11 9.14 4.32
CA LEU A 10 10.49 8.77 5.59
C LEU A 10 9.73 7.43 5.47
N LEU A 11 8.91 7.26 4.43
CA LEU A 11 8.23 5.99 4.19
C LEU A 11 9.22 4.83 4.03
N ARG A 12 10.31 5.04 3.28
CA ARG A 12 11.37 4.02 3.13
C ARG A 12 12.07 3.70 4.45
N ALA A 13 12.30 4.70 5.30
CA ALA A 13 12.87 4.48 6.62
C ALA A 13 11.91 3.68 7.52
N ILE A 14 10.60 3.98 7.48
CA ILE A 14 9.58 3.19 8.20
C ILE A 14 9.54 1.75 7.68
N ALA A 15 9.65 1.54 6.38
CA ALA A 15 9.70 0.21 5.76
C ALA A 15 10.97 -0.59 6.09
N GLY A 16 11.99 0.05 6.67
CA GLY A 16 13.30 -0.58 6.88
C GLY A 16 14.19 -0.64 5.63
N LEU A 17 13.82 0.08 4.56
CA LEU A 17 14.59 0.16 3.32
C LEU A 17 15.64 1.28 3.34
N LEU A 18 15.62 2.11 4.36
CA LEU A 18 16.57 3.21 4.58
C LEU A 18 16.82 3.34 6.08
N GLU A 19 18.07 3.36 6.49
CA GLU A 19 18.44 3.61 7.88
C GLU A 19 18.33 5.10 8.23
N PRO A 20 17.69 5.47 9.35
CA PRO A 20 17.68 6.83 9.82
C PRO A 20 19.09 7.23 10.28
N ARG A 21 19.51 8.48 10.01
CA ARG A 21 20.81 8.99 10.46
C ARG A 21 20.92 9.11 11.98
N ALA A 22 19.80 9.28 12.65
CA ALA A 22 19.69 9.38 14.10
C ALA A 22 18.27 9.02 14.54
N GLY A 23 18.12 8.56 15.79
CA GLY A 23 16.85 8.15 16.35
C GLY A 23 16.45 6.73 15.95
N ASP A 24 15.29 6.30 16.44
CA ASP A 24 14.75 4.96 16.23
C ASP A 24 13.35 5.01 15.61
N ILE A 25 13.04 4.00 14.80
CA ILE A 25 11.68 3.73 14.32
C ILE A 25 11.24 2.40 14.90
N ARG A 26 10.12 2.41 15.62
CA ARG A 26 9.56 1.23 16.28
C ARG A 26 8.12 1.06 15.88
N LEU A 27 7.75 -0.16 15.45
CA LEU A 27 6.38 -0.56 15.21
C LEU A 27 5.88 -1.31 16.46
N ARG A 28 4.83 -0.79 17.09
CA ARG A 28 4.15 -1.49 18.19
C ARG A 28 2.99 -2.30 17.63
N LEU A 29 3.02 -3.60 17.84
CA LEU A 29 1.97 -4.51 17.44
C LEU A 29 0.81 -4.54 18.45
N HIS A 30 -0.34 -5.05 18.06
CA HIS A 30 -1.51 -5.15 18.93
C HIS A 30 -1.28 -6.00 20.19
N ASN A 31 -0.44 -7.03 20.11
CA ASN A 31 -0.04 -7.86 21.26
C ASN A 31 0.94 -7.15 22.22
N GLY A 32 1.33 -5.92 21.91
CA GLY A 32 2.27 -5.13 22.70
C GLY A 32 3.73 -5.29 22.31
N ASP A 33 4.09 -6.25 21.48
CA ASP A 33 5.46 -6.43 21.01
C ASP A 33 5.94 -5.24 20.20
N ILE A 34 7.22 -4.94 20.30
CA ILE A 34 7.86 -3.85 19.58
C ILE A 34 8.84 -4.43 18.57
N VAL A 35 8.63 -4.13 17.31
CA VAL A 35 9.54 -4.45 16.20
C VAL A 35 10.39 -3.21 15.91
N ALA A 36 11.68 -3.28 16.20
CA ALA A 36 12.61 -2.16 16.01
C ALA A 36 13.50 -2.33 14.77
N ALA A 37 13.97 -3.55 14.49
CA ALA A 37 14.87 -3.80 13.37
C ALA A 37 14.21 -3.57 12.01
N GLY A 38 14.96 -2.93 11.09
CA GLY A 38 14.45 -2.57 9.77
C GLY A 38 13.97 -3.76 8.95
N GLU A 39 14.77 -4.82 8.90
CA GLU A 39 14.46 -6.05 8.16
C GLU A 39 13.21 -6.76 8.73
N GLU A 40 13.10 -6.83 10.05
CA GLU A 40 11.94 -7.42 10.71
C GLU A 40 10.66 -6.64 10.41
N ARG A 41 10.73 -5.28 10.34
CA ARG A 41 9.56 -4.44 10.00
C ARG A 41 9.00 -4.76 8.62
N GLY A 42 9.84 -5.15 7.66
CA GLY A 42 9.41 -5.55 6.31
C GLY A 42 8.35 -6.65 6.31
N ALA A 43 8.35 -7.53 7.33
CA ALA A 43 7.35 -8.57 7.48
C ALA A 43 5.94 -8.02 7.81
N PHE A 44 5.83 -6.78 8.31
CA PHE A 44 4.56 -6.15 8.72
C PHE A 44 4.10 -5.05 7.78
N VAL A 45 4.91 -4.71 6.77
CA VAL A 45 4.69 -3.59 5.86
C VAL A 45 4.12 -4.04 4.53
N GLY A 46 3.01 -3.43 4.12
CA GLY A 46 2.54 -3.40 2.76
C GLY A 46 2.88 -2.05 2.13
N TRP A 47 3.38 -2.05 0.89
CA TRP A 47 3.84 -0.85 0.20
C TRP A 47 3.13 -0.62 -1.13
N VAL A 48 2.56 0.58 -1.31
CA VAL A 48 2.15 1.11 -2.60
C VAL A 48 2.94 2.38 -2.87
N GLY A 49 3.89 2.30 -3.78
CA GLY A 49 4.76 3.41 -4.16
C GLY A 49 4.16 4.30 -5.23
N HIS A 50 4.92 5.32 -5.62
CA HIS A 50 4.59 6.18 -6.77
C HIS A 50 4.50 5.35 -8.07
N LEU A 51 5.39 4.39 -8.25
CA LEU A 51 5.29 3.36 -9.29
C LEU A 51 4.56 2.15 -8.70
N ASP A 52 3.53 1.67 -9.39
CA ASP A 52 2.67 0.58 -8.92
C ASP A 52 3.38 -0.78 -8.83
N GLY A 53 4.57 -0.92 -9.40
CA GLY A 53 5.34 -2.17 -9.41
C GLY A 53 4.63 -3.30 -10.16
N ILE A 54 3.81 -2.94 -11.15
CA ILE A 54 3.06 -3.87 -11.98
C ILE A 54 3.91 -4.33 -13.16
N LYS A 55 4.03 -5.64 -13.34
CA LYS A 55 4.67 -6.24 -14.50
C LYS A 55 3.66 -6.32 -15.65
N PRO A 56 3.93 -5.68 -16.81
CA PRO A 56 2.95 -5.56 -17.89
C PRO A 56 2.45 -6.89 -18.45
N GLN A 57 3.31 -7.91 -18.44
CA GLN A 57 3.01 -9.22 -19.03
C GLN A 57 2.14 -10.11 -18.15
N LEU A 58 2.13 -9.87 -16.83
CA LEU A 58 1.36 -10.67 -15.90
C LEU A 58 -0.08 -10.19 -15.82
N THR A 59 -1.00 -11.13 -15.64
CA THR A 59 -2.41 -10.86 -15.35
C THR A 59 -2.59 -10.42 -13.88
N PRO A 60 -3.71 -9.76 -13.53
CA PRO A 60 -4.05 -9.48 -12.13
C PRO A 60 -4.00 -10.72 -11.23
N LEU A 61 -4.53 -11.85 -11.69
CA LEU A 61 -4.48 -13.09 -10.91
C LEU A 61 -3.04 -13.58 -10.68
N GLU A 62 -2.17 -13.51 -11.69
CA GLU A 62 -0.77 -13.90 -11.56
C GLU A 62 0.00 -12.97 -10.60
N HIS A 63 -0.31 -11.68 -10.62
CA HIS A 63 0.24 -10.73 -9.65
C HIS A 63 -0.13 -11.09 -8.22
N LEU A 64 -1.38 -11.45 -7.94
CA LEU A 64 -1.81 -11.84 -6.61
C LEU A 64 -1.21 -13.20 -6.19
N LYS A 65 -1.14 -14.16 -7.10
CA LYS A 65 -0.45 -15.45 -6.86
C LYS A 65 1.01 -15.24 -6.50
N PHE A 66 1.73 -14.40 -7.26
CA PHE A 66 3.12 -14.07 -6.95
C PHE A 66 3.25 -13.42 -5.57
N GLN A 67 2.38 -12.45 -5.26
CA GLN A 67 2.39 -11.74 -3.98
C GLN A 67 2.22 -12.72 -2.81
N THR A 68 1.21 -13.59 -2.84
CA THR A 68 0.95 -14.56 -1.77
C THR A 68 2.04 -15.63 -1.64
N ASN A 69 2.58 -16.10 -2.75
CA ASN A 69 3.64 -17.09 -2.72
C ASN A 69 4.95 -16.54 -2.14
N TYR A 70 5.24 -15.26 -2.37
CA TYR A 70 6.47 -14.62 -1.92
C TYR A 70 6.36 -14.00 -0.52
N MET A 71 5.26 -13.33 -0.23
CA MET A 71 5.11 -12.57 1.02
C MET A 71 4.20 -13.25 2.05
N GLY A 72 3.58 -14.36 1.70
CA GLY A 72 2.48 -14.92 2.46
C GLY A 72 1.19 -14.12 2.27
N GLY A 73 0.16 -14.42 3.05
CA GLY A 73 -1.13 -13.74 3.01
C GLY A 73 -2.29 -14.68 2.66
N SER A 74 -3.46 -14.10 2.38
CA SER A 74 -4.69 -14.83 2.08
C SER A 74 -4.55 -15.73 0.85
N GLY A 75 -4.99 -16.98 0.98
CA GLY A 75 -5.11 -17.93 -0.12
C GLY A 75 -6.11 -17.51 -1.20
N ASP A 76 -7.14 -16.74 -0.84
CA ASP A 76 -8.15 -16.21 -1.74
C ASP A 76 -7.60 -15.02 -2.54
N LYS A 77 -7.67 -15.12 -3.87
CA LYS A 77 -7.27 -14.06 -4.82
C LYS A 77 -8.46 -13.37 -5.46
N ASP A 78 -9.62 -14.01 -5.45
CA ASP A 78 -10.82 -13.49 -6.11
C ASP A 78 -11.47 -12.38 -5.27
N ALA A 79 -11.46 -12.48 -3.94
CA ALA A 79 -11.99 -11.44 -3.07
C ALA A 79 -11.24 -10.10 -3.20
N PRO A 80 -9.89 -10.03 -3.17
CA PRO A 80 -9.17 -8.78 -3.42
C PRO A 80 -9.38 -8.22 -4.84
N LEU A 81 -9.45 -9.08 -5.87
CA LEU A 81 -9.75 -8.63 -7.23
C LEU A 81 -11.15 -8.04 -7.34
N SER A 82 -12.13 -8.71 -6.75
CA SER A 82 -13.53 -8.23 -6.72
C SER A 82 -13.66 -6.94 -5.93
N ALA A 83 -13.04 -6.87 -4.74
CA ALA A 83 -13.01 -5.67 -3.92
C ALA A 83 -12.39 -4.47 -4.64
N CYS A 84 -11.44 -4.69 -5.56
CA CYS A 84 -10.81 -3.64 -6.36
C CYS A 84 -11.47 -3.42 -7.72
N GLY A 85 -12.61 -4.06 -8.01
CA GLY A 85 -13.31 -3.94 -9.30
C GLY A 85 -12.53 -4.51 -10.48
N LEU A 86 -11.65 -5.49 -10.22
CA LEU A 86 -10.76 -6.08 -11.21
C LEU A 86 -11.17 -7.50 -11.64
N ALA A 87 -12.24 -8.04 -11.08
CA ALA A 87 -12.74 -9.37 -11.43
C ALA A 87 -12.94 -9.58 -12.96
N PRO A 88 -13.49 -8.60 -13.74
CA PRO A 88 -13.63 -8.73 -15.18
C PRO A 88 -12.29 -8.77 -15.94
N TYR A 89 -11.22 -8.30 -15.34
CA TYR A 89 -9.90 -8.19 -15.96
C TYR A 89 -8.90 -9.23 -15.41
N ARG A 90 -9.38 -10.17 -14.62
CA ARG A 90 -8.61 -11.17 -13.87
C ARG A 90 -7.50 -11.83 -14.69
N ASP A 91 -7.83 -12.22 -15.92
CA ASP A 91 -6.96 -12.98 -16.80
C ASP A 91 -6.43 -12.14 -18.00
N LEU A 92 -6.64 -10.81 -17.96
CA LEU A 92 -6.13 -9.88 -18.97
C LEU A 92 -4.73 -9.37 -18.57
N PRO A 93 -3.70 -9.49 -19.41
CA PRO A 93 -2.37 -8.94 -19.10
C PRO A 93 -2.42 -7.46 -18.72
N ALA A 94 -1.66 -7.07 -17.68
CA ALA A 94 -1.74 -5.74 -17.07
C ALA A 94 -1.32 -4.60 -18.02
N GLN A 95 -0.63 -4.88 -19.12
CA GLN A 95 -0.34 -3.90 -20.17
C GLN A 95 -1.61 -3.30 -20.81
N TYR A 96 -2.71 -4.04 -20.80
CA TYR A 96 -4.00 -3.60 -21.36
C TYR A 96 -4.89 -2.89 -20.33
N LEU A 97 -4.48 -2.84 -19.08
CA LEU A 97 -5.18 -2.11 -18.03
C LEU A 97 -4.94 -0.60 -18.16
N SER A 98 -5.96 0.21 -17.85
CA SER A 98 -5.80 1.64 -17.68
C SER A 98 -4.87 1.98 -16.50
N ALA A 99 -4.38 3.22 -16.41
CA ALA A 99 -3.57 3.66 -15.28
C ALA A 99 -4.32 3.49 -13.93
N GLY A 100 -5.61 3.85 -13.90
CA GLY A 100 -6.45 3.66 -12.71
C GLY A 100 -6.65 2.18 -12.35
N GLN A 101 -6.82 1.30 -13.34
CA GLN A 101 -6.92 -0.14 -13.11
C GLN A 101 -5.60 -0.72 -12.58
N ARG A 102 -4.45 -0.29 -13.11
CA ARG A 102 -3.14 -0.66 -12.55
C ARG A 102 -2.98 -0.19 -11.12
N ARG A 103 -3.41 1.03 -10.81
CA ARG A 103 -3.40 1.54 -9.43
C ARG A 103 -4.29 0.69 -8.51
N ARG A 104 -5.50 0.33 -8.93
CA ARG A 104 -6.38 -0.60 -8.20
C ARG A 104 -5.74 -1.98 -8.03
N LEU A 105 -4.98 -2.47 -9.00
CA LEU A 105 -4.24 -3.74 -8.89
C LEU A 105 -3.12 -3.67 -7.82
N ALA A 106 -2.44 -2.53 -7.69
CA ALA A 106 -1.48 -2.32 -6.61
C ALA A 106 -2.16 -2.43 -5.23
N PHE A 107 -3.36 -1.89 -5.06
CA PHE A 107 -4.14 -2.04 -3.84
C PHE A 107 -4.68 -3.47 -3.64
N ALA A 108 -5.10 -4.17 -4.69
CA ALA A 108 -5.49 -5.58 -4.59
C ALA A 108 -4.34 -6.45 -4.07
N ARG A 109 -3.10 -6.18 -4.52
CA ARG A 109 -1.89 -6.83 -4.00
C ARG A 109 -1.66 -6.50 -2.52
N LEU A 110 -1.89 -5.25 -2.13
CA LEU A 110 -1.76 -4.79 -0.75
C LEU A 110 -2.73 -5.53 0.17
N ILE A 111 -4.02 -5.59 -0.21
CA ILE A 111 -5.04 -6.35 0.53
C ILE A 111 -4.65 -7.83 0.62
N CYS A 112 -4.22 -8.42 -0.49
CA CYS A 112 -3.85 -9.83 -0.56
C CYS A 112 -2.65 -10.19 0.35
N SER A 113 -1.78 -9.23 0.66
CA SER A 113 -0.61 -9.43 1.53
C SER A 113 -0.95 -9.50 3.02
N ASP A 114 -2.12 -9.07 3.41
CA ASP A 114 -2.62 -9.08 4.81
C ASP A 114 -1.64 -8.43 5.81
N ARG A 115 -1.08 -7.27 5.44
CA ARG A 115 -0.07 -6.58 6.26
C ARG A 115 -0.74 -5.50 7.13
N PRO A 116 -0.41 -5.43 8.42
CA PRO A 116 -1.05 -4.48 9.35
C PRO A 116 -0.65 -3.02 9.12
N LEU A 117 0.53 -2.75 8.55
CA LEU A 117 1.00 -1.39 8.26
C LEU A 117 1.05 -1.16 6.75
N TRP A 118 0.23 -0.22 6.27
CA TRP A 118 0.26 0.23 4.88
C TRP A 118 1.04 1.52 4.74
N LEU A 119 2.04 1.51 3.86
CA LEU A 119 2.81 2.68 3.47
C LEU A 119 2.43 3.07 2.05
N LEU A 120 1.85 4.26 1.90
CA LEU A 120 1.27 4.73 0.66
C LEU A 120 1.99 5.99 0.18
N ASP A 121 2.62 5.93 -0.98
CA ASP A 121 3.27 7.08 -1.61
C ASP A 121 2.40 7.58 -2.76
N GLU A 122 1.83 8.79 -2.60
CA GLU A 122 0.87 9.41 -3.52
C GLU A 122 -0.30 8.47 -3.91
N PRO A 123 -1.12 8.01 -2.93
CA PRO A 123 -2.13 6.96 -3.16
C PRO A 123 -3.16 7.30 -4.23
N PHE A 124 -3.43 8.58 -4.47
CA PHE A 124 -4.44 9.07 -5.40
C PHE A 124 -3.91 9.35 -6.82
N SER A 125 -2.62 9.14 -7.04
CA SER A 125 -2.02 9.35 -8.37
C SER A 125 -2.75 8.56 -9.45
N ALA A 126 -3.01 9.18 -10.60
CA ALA A 126 -3.68 8.61 -11.77
C ALA A 126 -5.15 8.19 -11.55
N LEU A 127 -5.79 8.63 -10.47
CA LEU A 127 -7.19 8.33 -10.17
C LEU A 127 -8.09 9.55 -10.39
N ASP A 128 -9.27 9.29 -10.91
CA ASP A 128 -10.41 10.22 -10.94
C ASP A 128 -11.12 10.29 -9.57
N GLY A 129 -12.16 11.08 -9.47
CA GLY A 129 -12.90 11.26 -8.22
C GLY A 129 -13.49 9.96 -7.67
N GLU A 130 -13.99 9.07 -8.52
CA GLU A 130 -14.52 7.78 -8.12
C GLU A 130 -13.41 6.86 -7.62
N GLY A 131 -12.29 6.81 -8.33
CA GLY A 131 -11.11 6.05 -7.93
C GLY A 131 -10.53 6.51 -6.58
N LYS A 132 -10.48 7.84 -6.35
CA LYS A 132 -10.04 8.38 -5.05
C LYS A 132 -10.99 7.98 -3.91
N ASN A 133 -12.30 8.06 -4.11
CA ASN A 133 -13.28 7.64 -3.11
C ASN A 133 -13.17 6.15 -2.82
N PHE A 134 -12.96 5.34 -3.85
CA PHE A 134 -12.73 3.91 -3.68
C PHE A 134 -11.50 3.63 -2.81
N ILE A 135 -10.36 4.28 -3.06
CA ILE A 135 -9.15 4.10 -2.24
C ILE A 135 -9.36 4.61 -0.81
N ARG A 136 -10.10 5.71 -0.60
CA ARG A 136 -10.48 6.15 0.76
C ARG A 136 -11.22 5.06 1.53
N THR A 137 -12.24 4.47 0.93
CA THR A 137 -13.01 3.39 1.55
C THR A 137 -12.14 2.19 1.93
N LEU A 138 -11.17 1.82 1.07
CA LEU A 138 -10.21 0.76 1.39
C LEU A 138 -9.32 1.10 2.59
N ILE A 139 -8.81 2.33 2.66
CA ILE A 139 -8.00 2.81 3.77
C ILE A 139 -8.82 2.84 5.06
N GLU A 140 -10.03 3.40 5.03
CA GLU A 140 -10.93 3.46 6.18
C GLU A 140 -11.26 2.07 6.72
N ARG A 141 -11.55 1.13 5.82
CA ARG A 141 -11.81 -0.26 6.18
C ARG A 141 -10.59 -0.89 6.86
N HIS A 142 -9.40 -0.75 6.29
CA HIS A 142 -8.18 -1.28 6.87
C HIS A 142 -7.92 -0.70 8.28
N CYS A 143 -8.11 0.60 8.46
CA CYS A 143 -7.99 1.23 9.78
C CYS A 143 -9.05 0.74 10.77
N ALA A 144 -10.31 0.55 10.31
CA ALA A 144 -11.38 0.03 11.16
C ALA A 144 -11.14 -1.43 11.60
N GLU A 145 -10.43 -2.22 10.81
CA GLU A 145 -9.99 -3.57 11.12
C GLU A 145 -8.72 -3.60 12.01
N GLY A 146 -8.24 -2.43 12.46
CA GLY A 146 -7.08 -2.29 13.36
C GLY A 146 -5.74 -2.11 12.64
N GLY A 147 -5.74 -1.94 11.33
CA GLY A 147 -4.55 -1.62 10.55
C GLY A 147 -4.08 -0.18 10.74
N ILE A 148 -2.83 0.07 10.37
CA ILE A 148 -2.19 1.38 10.41
C ILE A 148 -1.88 1.82 8.99
N VAL A 149 -2.13 3.09 8.68
CA VAL A 149 -1.76 3.69 7.39
C VAL A 149 -0.87 4.90 7.59
N VAL A 150 0.26 4.94 6.89
CA VAL A 150 1.09 6.13 6.76
C VAL A 150 1.14 6.50 5.28
N ALA A 151 0.58 7.66 4.95
CA ALA A 151 0.51 8.12 3.57
C ALA A 151 1.32 9.40 3.36
N ALA A 152 2.15 9.42 2.34
CA ALA A 152 2.79 10.60 1.82
C ALA A 152 1.96 11.13 0.65
N THR A 153 1.44 12.34 0.77
CA THR A 153 0.60 12.95 -0.25
C THR A 153 0.73 14.47 -0.25
N HIS A 154 0.43 15.09 -1.36
CA HIS A 154 0.31 16.54 -1.50
C HIS A 154 -1.15 17.02 -1.48
N GLU A 155 -2.11 16.11 -1.60
CA GLU A 155 -3.54 16.39 -1.49
C GLU A 155 -4.15 15.75 -0.23
N PRO A 156 -5.21 16.33 0.36
CA PRO A 156 -5.87 15.76 1.53
C PRO A 156 -6.43 14.37 1.24
N LEU A 157 -6.18 13.42 2.13
CA LEU A 157 -6.79 12.08 2.03
C LEU A 157 -8.30 12.11 2.22
N GLY A 158 -8.82 13.12 2.94
CA GLY A 158 -10.24 13.21 3.30
C GLY A 158 -10.68 12.17 4.34
N ILE A 159 -9.72 11.65 5.12
CA ILE A 159 -9.91 10.66 6.18
C ILE A 159 -9.43 11.28 7.49
N THR A 160 -10.07 10.95 8.61
CA THR A 160 -9.65 11.41 9.93
C THR A 160 -8.31 10.75 10.30
N GLY A 161 -7.33 11.56 10.70
CA GLY A 161 -6.00 11.07 11.09
C GLY A 161 -5.07 12.20 11.52
N ALA A 162 -3.90 11.84 12.04
CA ALA A 162 -2.86 12.79 12.36
C ALA A 162 -2.12 13.23 11.09
N ALA A 163 -1.82 14.52 10.98
CA ALA A 163 -1.02 15.06 9.90
C ALA A 163 0.37 15.45 10.42
N LEU A 164 1.41 15.01 9.71
CA LEU A 164 2.80 15.41 9.94
C LEU A 164 3.27 16.25 8.75
N GLU A 165 3.69 17.46 9.02
CA GLU A 165 4.29 18.31 8.01
C GLU A 165 5.82 18.19 8.06
N LEU A 166 6.41 17.85 6.92
CA LEU A 166 7.86 17.83 6.75
C LEU A 166 8.31 19.16 6.15
N CYS A 167 9.29 19.77 6.79
CA CYS A 167 9.90 21.06 6.40
C CYS A 167 11.13 20.86 5.52
#